data_007185c78eb52fac33ceebfcfac1598c
#
_entry.id   007185c78eb52fac33ceebfcfac1598c
#
_cell.length_a   1.000
_cell.length_b   1.000
_cell.length_c   1.000
_cell.angle_alpha   90.00
_cell.angle_beta   90.00
_cell.angle_gamma   90.00
#
_symmetry.space_group_name_H-M   'P 1'
#
loop_
_entity.id
_entity.type
_entity.pdbx_description
1 polymer ?
#
loop_
_entity_poly.entity_id
_entity_poly.type
_entity_poly.pdbx_seq_one_letter_code
_entity_poly.pdbx_strand_id
1 'polypeptide(L)'
;MRLILDSPALHLRFIRALSLLVPADVRVDWRREWEAEIVHRWQTLQKWRRLDMKSKIDLTARVAGATRDVASFQQKRAVLGLAVLNIVVALALGFGAVQEFVFAGILDGKLQPFILSSAAIIVSVLFVVSAIAMLRQWPGVRRLVVITGILSMLIHIYGALPPHRIIGYAALLLGAGYALVMMLAYSRNSRRSHIT
;
A
#
# COMPACT_ATOMS: atom_id res chain seq x y z
N MET A 1 12.17 2.95 -41.36
CA MET A 1 11.34 3.01 -40.13
C MET A 1 10.31 1.89 -39.97
N ARG A 2 9.96 1.13 -41.00
CA ARG A 2 9.03 -0.03 -40.92
C ARG A 2 9.57 -1.28 -40.21
N LEU A 3 10.88 -1.52 -40.20
CA LEU A 3 11.52 -2.74 -39.68
C LEU A 3 11.46 -2.91 -38.12
N ILE A 4 11.26 -1.84 -37.37
CA ILE A 4 11.26 -1.92 -35.86
C ILE A 4 9.93 -2.42 -35.31
N LEU A 5 8.83 -2.23 -36.06
CA LEU A 5 7.48 -2.65 -35.62
C LEU A 5 7.13 -4.10 -36.00
N ASP A 6 7.97 -4.75 -36.84
CA ASP A 6 7.72 -6.08 -37.36
C ASP A 6 8.45 -7.19 -36.58
N SER A 7 8.95 -6.89 -35.41
CA SER A 7 9.65 -7.85 -34.54
C SER A 7 9.06 -7.81 -33.13
N PRO A 8 8.93 -8.96 -32.42
CA PRO A 8 8.52 -9.01 -31.02
C PRO A 8 9.56 -8.37 -30.08
N ALA A 9 10.75 -8.00 -30.62
CA ALA A 9 11.88 -7.52 -29.83
C ALA A 9 11.54 -6.30 -28.93
N LEU A 10 10.72 -5.36 -29.43
CA LEU A 10 10.31 -4.20 -28.64
C LEU A 10 9.44 -4.61 -27.44
N HIS A 11 8.48 -5.50 -27.65
CA HIS A 11 7.60 -6.01 -26.60
C HIS A 11 8.39 -6.80 -25.55
N LEU A 12 9.35 -7.64 -25.99
CA LEU A 12 10.24 -8.39 -25.10
C LEU A 12 11.16 -7.47 -24.28
N ARG A 13 11.70 -6.41 -24.88
CA ARG A 13 12.47 -5.39 -24.13
C ARG A 13 11.62 -4.73 -23.05
N PHE A 14 10.37 -4.42 -23.36
CA PHE A 14 9.45 -3.84 -22.39
C PHE A 14 9.12 -4.82 -21.24
N ILE A 15 8.87 -6.10 -21.54
CA ILE A 15 8.67 -7.15 -20.51
C ILE A 15 9.90 -7.26 -19.60
N ARG A 16 11.12 -7.22 -20.17
CA ARG A 16 12.36 -7.25 -19.39
C ARG A 16 12.49 -6.03 -18.48
N ALA A 17 12.17 -4.84 -18.96
CA ALA A 17 12.16 -3.64 -18.13
C ALA A 17 11.12 -3.73 -17.01
N LEU A 18 9.89 -4.20 -17.29
CA LEU A 18 8.85 -4.43 -16.30
C LEU A 18 9.27 -5.47 -15.24
N SER A 19 10.03 -6.49 -15.64
CA SER A 19 10.48 -7.53 -14.71
C SER A 19 11.34 -6.98 -13.57
N LEU A 20 12.01 -5.84 -13.74
CA LEU A 20 12.79 -5.19 -12.68
C LEU A 20 11.90 -4.71 -11.52
N LEU A 21 10.63 -4.46 -11.79
CA LEU A 21 9.64 -4.04 -10.80
C LEU A 21 8.94 -5.23 -10.10
N VAL A 22 9.14 -6.44 -10.62
CA VAL A 22 8.60 -7.68 -10.03
C VAL A 22 9.45 -8.12 -8.84
N PRO A 23 8.87 -8.69 -7.76
CA PRO A 23 9.62 -9.27 -6.64
C PRO A 23 10.70 -10.25 -7.10
N ALA A 24 11.86 -10.24 -6.44
CA ALA A 24 13.02 -11.01 -6.89
C ALA A 24 12.76 -12.54 -6.89
N ASP A 25 11.97 -13.01 -5.94
CA ASP A 25 11.57 -14.40 -5.75
C ASP A 25 10.76 -14.99 -6.90
N VAL A 26 9.89 -14.16 -7.54
CA VAL A 26 9.03 -14.60 -8.65
C VAL A 26 9.44 -13.98 -10.00
N ARG A 27 10.45 -13.11 -10.03
CA ARG A 27 10.85 -12.31 -11.21
C ARG A 27 11.22 -13.16 -12.42
N VAL A 28 11.99 -14.22 -12.19
CA VAL A 28 12.52 -15.07 -13.26
C VAL A 28 11.39 -15.83 -13.95
N ASP A 29 10.49 -16.42 -13.16
CA ASP A 29 9.38 -17.20 -13.68
C ASP A 29 8.35 -16.30 -14.36
N TRP A 30 7.99 -15.17 -13.73
CA TRP A 30 7.12 -14.16 -14.32
C TRP A 30 7.64 -13.65 -15.69
N ARG A 31 8.95 -13.37 -15.78
CA ARG A 31 9.56 -12.93 -17.04
C ARG A 31 9.51 -14.02 -18.11
N ARG A 32 9.84 -15.26 -17.76
CA ARG A 32 9.79 -16.39 -18.69
C ARG A 32 8.38 -16.62 -19.22
N GLU A 33 7.37 -16.56 -18.35
CA GLU A 33 5.97 -16.72 -18.72
C GLU A 33 5.53 -15.64 -19.71
N TRP A 34 5.79 -14.37 -19.41
CA TRP A 34 5.42 -13.29 -20.29
C TRP A 34 6.21 -13.24 -21.60
N GLU A 35 7.51 -13.55 -21.58
CA GLU A 35 8.30 -13.69 -22.81
C GLU A 35 7.75 -14.82 -23.70
N ALA A 36 7.41 -15.96 -23.12
CA ALA A 36 6.83 -17.10 -23.85
C ALA A 36 5.46 -16.74 -24.45
N GLU A 37 4.58 -16.08 -23.69
CA GLU A 37 3.26 -15.64 -24.16
C GLU A 37 3.37 -14.70 -25.37
N ILE A 38 4.25 -13.70 -25.30
CA ILE A 38 4.46 -12.75 -26.41
C ILE A 38 5.04 -13.45 -27.64
N VAL A 39 6.03 -14.33 -27.47
CA VAL A 39 6.63 -15.09 -28.58
C VAL A 39 5.60 -16.03 -29.22
N HIS A 40 4.86 -16.78 -28.40
CA HIS A 40 3.83 -17.71 -28.89
C HIS A 40 2.75 -16.96 -29.68
N ARG A 41 2.28 -15.84 -29.16
CA ARG A 41 1.26 -15.02 -29.86
C ARG A 41 1.79 -14.46 -31.16
N TRP A 42 3.03 -13.96 -31.16
CA TRP A 42 3.68 -13.49 -32.38
C TRP A 42 3.77 -14.59 -33.44
N GLN A 43 4.25 -15.80 -33.08
CA GLN A 43 4.37 -16.93 -33.99
C GLN A 43 3.01 -17.33 -34.55
N THR A 44 1.97 -17.34 -33.73
CA THR A 44 0.60 -17.64 -34.14
C THR A 44 0.11 -16.63 -35.19
N LEU A 45 0.27 -15.35 -34.94
CA LEU A 45 -0.11 -14.29 -35.89
C LEU A 45 0.69 -14.36 -37.20
N GLN A 46 1.98 -14.68 -37.13
CA GLN A 46 2.84 -14.89 -38.29
C GLN A 46 2.39 -16.07 -39.13
N LYS A 47 2.08 -17.23 -38.48
CA LYS A 47 1.58 -18.43 -39.15
C LYS A 47 0.28 -18.19 -39.91
N TRP A 48 -0.61 -17.35 -39.35
CA TRP A 48 -1.89 -17.03 -39.98
C TRP A 48 -1.79 -15.84 -40.95
N ARG A 49 -0.59 -15.31 -41.22
CA ARG A 49 -0.37 -14.10 -42.03
C ARG A 49 -1.22 -12.89 -41.64
N ARG A 50 -1.56 -12.81 -40.35
CA ARG A 50 -2.40 -11.74 -39.78
C ARG A 50 -1.59 -10.72 -38.98
N LEU A 51 -0.47 -10.26 -39.53
CA LEU A 51 0.34 -9.18 -38.94
C LEU A 51 -0.20 -7.79 -39.36
N ASP A 52 -1.51 -7.63 -39.29
CA ASP A 52 -2.19 -6.37 -39.55
C ASP A 52 -2.11 -5.43 -38.35
N MET A 53 -2.62 -4.22 -38.51
CA MET A 53 -2.62 -3.21 -37.44
C MET A 53 -3.40 -3.68 -36.21
N LYS A 54 -4.51 -4.41 -36.40
CA LYS A 54 -5.34 -4.94 -35.32
C LYS A 54 -4.58 -5.95 -34.45
N SER A 55 -3.80 -6.82 -35.08
CA SER A 55 -2.96 -7.80 -34.38
C SER A 55 -1.81 -7.16 -33.62
N LYS A 56 -1.25 -6.06 -34.15
CA LYS A 56 -0.24 -5.27 -33.41
C LYS A 56 -0.84 -4.59 -32.18
N ILE A 57 -2.08 -4.09 -32.28
CA ILE A 57 -2.81 -3.54 -31.14
C ILE A 57 -3.09 -4.63 -30.10
N ASP A 58 -3.48 -5.85 -30.50
CA ASP A 58 -3.71 -6.98 -29.58
C ASP A 58 -2.42 -7.34 -28.81
N LEU A 59 -1.26 -7.40 -29.48
CA LEU A 59 0.02 -7.61 -28.80
C LEU A 59 0.32 -6.50 -27.79
N THR A 60 0.09 -5.26 -28.14
CA THR A 60 0.30 -4.13 -27.23
C THR A 60 -0.66 -4.19 -26.02
N ALA A 61 -1.92 -4.59 -26.24
CA ALA A 61 -2.89 -4.77 -25.17
C ALA A 61 -2.49 -5.90 -24.20
N ARG A 62 -1.86 -6.98 -24.68
CA ARG A 62 -1.30 -8.05 -23.84
C ARG A 62 -0.15 -7.54 -22.98
N VAL A 63 0.76 -6.75 -23.56
CA VAL A 63 1.83 -6.10 -22.79
C VAL A 63 1.26 -5.17 -21.73
N ALA A 64 0.14 -4.50 -22.00
CA ALA A 64 -0.57 -3.73 -20.99
C ALA A 64 -1.15 -4.62 -19.86
N GLY A 65 -1.45 -5.91 -20.13
CA GLY A 65 -1.76 -6.92 -19.11
C GLY A 65 -0.59 -7.11 -18.13
N ALA A 66 0.62 -7.25 -18.64
CA ALA A 66 1.83 -7.39 -17.83
C ALA A 66 2.03 -6.20 -16.86
N THR A 67 1.69 -4.98 -17.26
CA THR A 67 1.77 -3.82 -16.35
C THR A 67 0.76 -3.91 -15.21
N ARG A 68 -0.40 -4.52 -15.42
CA ARG A 68 -1.39 -4.75 -14.34
C ARG A 68 -0.87 -5.75 -13.31
N ASP A 69 -0.21 -6.82 -13.76
CA ASP A 69 0.39 -7.81 -12.85
C ASP A 69 1.47 -7.15 -11.99
N VAL A 70 2.38 -6.39 -12.61
CA VAL A 70 3.40 -5.64 -11.88
C VAL A 70 2.75 -4.68 -10.87
N ALA A 71 1.71 -3.94 -11.28
CA ALA A 71 0.99 -3.05 -10.38
C ALA A 71 0.37 -3.80 -9.19
N SER A 72 -0.12 -5.04 -9.40
CA SER A 72 -0.67 -5.88 -8.32
C SER A 72 0.40 -6.30 -7.31
N PHE A 73 1.61 -6.65 -7.76
CA PHE A 73 2.74 -6.95 -6.87
C PHE A 73 3.18 -5.74 -6.05
N GLN A 74 3.30 -4.57 -6.69
CA GLN A 74 3.65 -3.33 -5.98
C GLN A 74 2.60 -2.94 -4.94
N GLN A 75 1.33 -3.14 -5.25
CA GLN A 75 0.25 -2.90 -4.32
C GLN A 75 0.31 -3.82 -3.10
N LYS A 76 0.54 -5.14 -3.28
CA LYS A 76 0.71 -6.08 -2.15
C LYS A 76 1.87 -5.66 -1.25
N ARG A 77 3.00 -5.22 -1.83
CA ARG A 77 4.15 -4.70 -1.06
C ARG A 77 3.81 -3.44 -0.29
N ALA A 78 3.10 -2.50 -0.92
CA ALA A 78 2.66 -1.28 -0.26
C ALA A 78 1.72 -1.58 0.92
N VAL A 79 0.78 -2.51 0.75
CA VAL A 79 -0.10 -2.96 1.84
C VAL A 79 0.70 -3.60 2.98
N LEU A 80 1.66 -4.46 2.67
CA LEU A 80 2.53 -5.06 3.68
C LEU A 80 3.34 -3.98 4.42
N GLY A 81 3.97 -3.05 3.69
CA GLY A 81 4.71 -1.94 4.29
C GLY A 81 3.86 -1.07 5.22
N LEU A 82 2.62 -0.77 4.81
CA LEU A 82 1.67 -0.02 5.62
C LEU A 82 1.21 -0.81 6.85
N ALA A 83 1.02 -2.12 6.73
CA ALA A 83 0.67 -2.97 7.87
C ALA A 83 1.81 -3.03 8.90
N VAL A 84 3.06 -3.16 8.44
CA VAL A 84 4.25 -3.11 9.31
C VAL A 84 4.36 -1.75 9.99
N LEU A 85 4.18 -0.66 9.26
CA LEU A 85 4.18 0.70 9.82
C LEU A 85 3.10 0.86 10.90
N ASN A 86 1.89 0.34 10.68
CA ASN A 86 0.83 0.35 11.68
C ASN A 86 1.23 -0.38 12.97
N ILE A 87 1.90 -1.53 12.86
CA ILE A 87 2.39 -2.27 14.03
C ILE A 87 3.45 -1.46 14.77
N VAL A 88 4.40 -0.86 14.06
CA VAL A 88 5.45 -0.02 14.68
C VAL A 88 4.83 1.16 15.42
N VAL A 89 3.88 1.86 14.79
CA VAL A 89 3.16 2.98 15.42
C VAL A 89 2.36 2.49 16.63
N ALA A 90 1.69 1.35 16.54
CA ALA A 90 0.95 0.76 17.65
C ALA A 90 1.87 0.47 18.85
N LEU A 91 3.03 -0.13 18.61
CA LEU A 91 4.00 -0.44 19.67
C LEU A 91 4.53 0.83 20.33
N ALA A 92 4.89 1.85 19.54
CA ALA A 92 5.40 3.12 20.04
C ALA A 92 4.35 3.86 20.87
N LEU A 93 3.12 3.98 20.37
CA LEU A 93 2.01 4.61 21.09
C LEU A 93 1.62 3.82 22.35
N GLY A 94 1.51 2.50 22.24
CA GLY A 94 1.14 1.62 23.33
C GLY A 94 2.16 1.68 24.47
N PHE A 95 3.45 1.63 24.14
CA PHE A 95 4.53 1.71 25.12
C PHE A 95 4.52 3.06 25.86
N GLY A 96 4.46 4.17 25.11
CA GLY A 96 4.38 5.53 25.69
C GLY A 96 3.13 5.70 26.56
N ALA A 97 1.98 5.21 26.10
CA ALA A 97 0.73 5.31 26.82
C ALA A 97 0.73 4.47 28.13
N VAL A 98 1.34 3.28 28.12
CA VAL A 98 1.47 2.45 29.34
C VAL A 98 2.39 3.13 30.35
N GLN A 99 3.52 3.69 29.90
CA GLN A 99 4.39 4.44 30.80
C GLN A 99 3.65 5.62 31.45
N GLU A 100 2.96 6.44 30.65
CA GLU A 100 2.23 7.59 31.18
C GLU A 100 1.06 7.18 32.06
N PHE A 101 0.36 6.10 31.73
CA PHE A 101 -0.71 5.53 32.55
C PHE A 101 -0.20 5.12 33.94
N VAL A 102 0.94 4.44 34.00
CA VAL A 102 1.53 3.99 35.27
C VAL A 102 2.07 5.17 36.07
N PHE A 103 2.93 5.99 35.47
CA PHE A 103 3.64 7.02 36.22
C PHE A 103 2.74 8.20 36.58
N ALA A 104 2.02 8.79 35.62
CA ALA A 104 1.22 9.97 35.85
C ALA A 104 -0.22 9.67 36.30
N GLY A 105 -0.82 8.56 35.80
CA GLY A 105 -2.17 8.18 36.16
C GLY A 105 -2.25 7.50 37.52
N ILE A 106 -1.47 6.45 37.72
CA ILE A 106 -1.56 5.64 38.98
C ILE A 106 -0.75 6.27 40.09
N LEU A 107 0.53 6.59 39.84
CA LEU A 107 1.44 7.09 40.88
C LEU A 107 1.14 8.52 41.31
N ASP A 108 0.88 9.43 40.35
CA ASP A 108 0.58 10.83 40.64
C ASP A 108 -0.91 11.12 40.90
N GLY A 109 -1.81 10.15 40.65
CA GLY A 109 -3.26 10.29 40.80
C GLY A 109 -3.91 11.35 39.90
N LYS A 110 -3.26 11.72 38.79
CA LYS A 110 -3.74 12.74 37.85
C LYS A 110 -4.77 12.16 36.88
N LEU A 111 -6.00 12.67 36.89
CA LEU A 111 -7.10 12.16 36.06
C LEU A 111 -6.86 12.41 34.55
N GLN A 112 -6.32 13.58 34.16
CA GLN A 112 -6.13 13.95 32.76
C GLN A 112 -5.16 13.01 32.01
N PRO A 113 -3.92 12.75 32.49
CA PRO A 113 -3.02 11.80 31.84
C PRO A 113 -3.56 10.36 31.87
N PHE A 114 -4.33 9.98 32.90
CA PHE A 114 -4.99 8.69 32.97
C PHE A 114 -5.99 8.48 31.82
N ILE A 115 -6.85 9.46 31.54
CA ILE A 115 -7.82 9.40 30.44
C ILE A 115 -7.10 9.38 29.08
N LEU A 116 -6.09 10.22 28.90
CA LEU A 116 -5.36 10.35 27.65
C LEU A 116 -4.58 9.06 27.30
N SER A 117 -3.89 8.49 28.27
CA SER A 117 -3.16 7.23 28.07
C SER A 117 -4.09 6.05 27.84
N SER A 118 -5.24 6.00 28.52
CA SER A 118 -6.27 4.99 28.25
C SER A 118 -6.77 5.08 26.79
N ALA A 119 -7.06 6.28 26.31
CA ALA A 119 -7.46 6.50 24.92
C ALA A 119 -6.35 6.12 23.93
N ALA A 120 -5.09 6.43 24.24
CA ALA A 120 -3.95 6.06 23.39
C ALA A 120 -3.72 4.55 23.33
N ILE A 121 -3.95 3.81 24.42
CA ILE A 121 -3.92 2.34 24.44
C ILE A 121 -5.00 1.78 23.49
N ILE A 122 -6.22 2.30 23.54
CA ILE A 122 -7.31 1.87 22.65
C ILE A 122 -6.93 2.10 21.19
N VAL A 123 -6.39 3.27 20.86
CA VAL A 123 -5.96 3.59 19.48
C VAL A 123 -4.79 2.71 19.04
N SER A 124 -3.86 2.38 19.94
CA SER A 124 -2.79 1.42 19.67
C SER A 124 -3.35 0.05 19.24
N VAL A 125 -4.35 -0.47 19.96
CA VAL A 125 -5.04 -1.71 19.60
C VAL A 125 -5.72 -1.58 18.23
N LEU A 126 -6.36 -0.46 17.94
CA LEU A 126 -6.99 -0.21 16.63
C LEU A 126 -5.97 -0.21 15.49
N PHE A 127 -4.74 0.27 15.70
CA PHE A 127 -3.66 0.18 14.71
C PHE A 127 -3.28 -1.28 14.43
N VAL A 128 -3.17 -2.14 15.45
CA VAL A 128 -2.91 -3.57 15.26
C VAL A 128 -4.04 -4.24 14.49
N VAL A 129 -5.29 -3.99 14.87
CA VAL A 129 -6.48 -4.53 14.19
C VAL A 129 -6.51 -4.05 12.73
N SER A 130 -6.17 -2.79 12.48
CA SER A 130 -6.08 -2.24 11.11
C SER A 130 -4.99 -2.94 10.30
N ALA A 131 -3.82 -3.24 10.88
CA ALA A 131 -2.75 -3.97 10.22
C ALA A 131 -3.20 -5.40 9.84
N ILE A 132 -3.84 -6.12 10.76
CA ILE A 132 -4.38 -7.46 10.52
C ILE A 132 -5.47 -7.41 9.43
N ALA A 133 -6.38 -6.43 9.50
CA ALA A 133 -7.44 -6.26 8.52
C ALA A 133 -6.90 -5.97 7.11
N MET A 134 -5.79 -5.18 7.01
CA MET A 134 -5.10 -4.95 5.75
C MET A 134 -4.52 -6.24 5.17
N LEU A 135 -3.80 -7.02 5.98
CA LEU A 135 -3.16 -8.27 5.56
C LEU A 135 -4.20 -9.31 5.14
N ARG A 136 -5.33 -9.36 5.83
CA ARG A 136 -6.45 -10.28 5.54
C ARG A 136 -7.43 -9.74 4.50
N GLN A 137 -7.23 -8.53 4.00
CA GLN A 137 -8.09 -7.87 3.03
C GLN A 137 -9.58 -7.84 3.45
N TRP A 138 -9.84 -7.58 4.74
CA TRP A 138 -11.20 -7.57 5.26
C TRP A 138 -12.08 -6.53 4.56
N PRO A 139 -13.35 -6.84 4.28
CA PRO A 139 -14.29 -5.85 3.78
C PRO A 139 -14.42 -4.72 4.81
N GLY A 140 -14.35 -3.46 4.32
CA GLY A 140 -14.41 -2.29 5.20
C GLY A 140 -13.09 -1.86 5.86
N VAL A 141 -11.97 -2.54 5.60
CA VAL A 141 -10.63 -2.14 6.11
C VAL A 141 -10.33 -0.66 5.89
N ARG A 142 -10.78 -0.07 4.78
CA ARG A 142 -10.63 1.35 4.49
C ARG A 142 -11.28 2.23 5.56
N ARG A 143 -12.50 1.91 5.98
CA ARG A 143 -13.21 2.67 7.04
C ARG A 143 -12.47 2.56 8.36
N LEU A 144 -12.04 1.36 8.71
CA LEU A 144 -11.29 1.11 9.93
C LEU A 144 -10.01 1.94 10.00
N VAL A 145 -9.21 1.94 8.92
CA VAL A 145 -7.97 2.71 8.82
C VAL A 145 -8.21 4.21 8.93
N VAL A 146 -9.23 4.73 8.26
CA VAL A 146 -9.60 6.16 8.35
C VAL A 146 -10.04 6.52 9.77
N ILE A 147 -10.88 5.71 10.39
CA ILE A 147 -11.32 5.93 11.79
C ILE A 147 -10.13 5.91 12.74
N THR A 148 -9.24 4.91 12.61
CA THR A 148 -8.03 4.81 13.45
C THR A 148 -7.14 6.06 13.28
N GLY A 149 -6.94 6.52 12.04
CA GLY A 149 -6.17 7.73 11.75
C GLY A 149 -6.79 8.98 12.35
N ILE A 150 -8.10 9.16 12.25
CA ILE A 150 -8.83 10.30 12.84
C ILE A 150 -8.72 10.29 14.36
N LEU A 151 -8.95 9.14 15.00
CA LEU A 151 -8.85 9.01 16.46
C LEU A 151 -7.43 9.29 16.95
N SER A 152 -6.42 8.77 16.25
CA SER A 152 -5.01 9.08 16.55
C SER A 152 -4.75 10.58 16.45
N MET A 153 -5.22 11.23 15.39
CA MET A 153 -5.06 12.67 15.21
C MET A 153 -5.71 13.47 16.34
N LEU A 154 -6.91 13.12 16.76
CA LEU A 154 -7.62 13.79 17.86
C LEU A 154 -6.86 13.69 19.18
N ILE A 155 -6.29 12.51 19.51
CA ILE A 155 -5.47 12.31 20.71
C ILE A 155 -4.22 13.20 20.66
N HIS A 156 -3.55 13.28 19.50
CA HIS A 156 -2.35 14.09 19.36
C HIS A 156 -2.65 15.59 19.40
N ILE A 157 -3.79 16.03 18.83
CA ILE A 157 -4.24 17.43 18.95
C ILE A 157 -4.47 17.78 20.42
N TYR A 158 -5.16 16.91 21.15
CA TYR A 158 -5.42 17.13 22.56
C TYR A 158 -4.13 17.13 23.40
N GLY A 159 -3.20 16.20 23.14
CA GLY A 159 -1.89 16.14 23.80
C GLY A 159 -0.93 17.28 23.41
N ALA A 160 -1.16 17.96 22.27
CA ALA A 160 -0.37 19.10 21.82
C ALA A 160 -0.76 20.43 22.51
N LEU A 161 -1.86 20.45 23.27
CA LEU A 161 -2.23 21.62 24.08
C LEU A 161 -1.16 21.84 25.17
N PRO A 162 -0.87 23.13 25.58
CA PRO A 162 0.26 23.43 26.45
C PRO A 162 0.30 22.53 27.71
N PRO A 163 1.49 22.03 28.13
CA PRO A 163 2.84 22.60 27.95
C PRO A 163 3.75 21.91 26.90
N HIS A 164 3.33 20.87 26.21
CA HIS A 164 4.19 20.00 25.39
C HIS A 164 4.14 20.30 23.88
N ARG A 165 4.07 21.58 23.49
CA ARG A 165 3.78 22.05 22.12
C ARG A 165 4.62 21.40 21.01
N ILE A 166 5.94 21.27 21.16
CA ILE A 166 6.84 20.83 20.07
C ILE A 166 6.62 19.36 19.73
N ILE A 167 6.53 18.50 20.74
CA ILE A 167 6.33 17.05 20.55
C ILE A 167 4.94 16.79 19.96
N GLY A 168 3.92 17.53 20.44
CA GLY A 168 2.56 17.44 19.92
C GLY A 168 2.44 17.83 18.44
N TYR A 169 3.13 18.90 17.99
CA TYR A 169 3.13 19.30 16.58
C TYR A 169 3.83 18.27 15.69
N ALA A 170 4.97 17.72 16.11
CA ALA A 170 5.67 16.67 15.37
C ALA A 170 4.78 15.41 15.22
N ALA A 171 4.13 14.99 16.29
CA ALA A 171 3.21 13.86 16.29
C ALA A 171 1.96 14.10 15.42
N LEU A 172 1.44 15.34 15.40
CA LEU A 172 0.32 15.74 14.57
C LEU A 172 0.68 15.70 13.08
N LEU A 173 1.86 16.22 12.71
CA LEU A 173 2.35 16.16 11.33
C LEU A 173 2.56 14.72 10.85
N LEU A 174 3.12 13.85 11.71
CA LEU A 174 3.30 12.43 11.40
C LEU A 174 1.95 11.72 11.28
N GLY A 175 1.00 11.98 12.18
CA GLY A 175 -0.35 11.41 12.14
C GLY A 175 -1.16 11.87 10.91
N ALA A 176 -1.10 13.16 10.57
CA ALA A 176 -1.75 13.69 9.37
C ALA A 176 -1.10 13.16 8.09
N GLY A 177 0.23 13.10 8.03
CA GLY A 177 0.97 12.51 6.92
C GLY A 177 0.63 11.05 6.73
N TYR A 178 0.57 10.28 7.81
CA TYR A 178 0.13 8.89 7.79
C TYR A 178 -1.31 8.73 7.27
N ALA A 179 -2.27 9.50 7.79
CA ALA A 179 -3.66 9.44 7.35
C ALA A 179 -3.79 9.78 5.86
N LEU A 180 -3.03 10.78 5.38
CA LEU A 180 -2.99 11.17 3.96
C LEU A 180 -2.44 10.04 3.08
N VAL A 181 -1.31 9.43 3.46
CA VAL A 181 -0.72 8.28 2.73
C VAL A 181 -1.71 7.12 2.67
N MET A 182 -2.39 6.82 3.77
CA MET A 182 -3.38 5.76 3.83
C MET A 182 -4.60 6.06 2.96
N MET A 183 -5.13 7.28 2.98
CA MET A 183 -6.22 7.70 2.09
C MET A 183 -5.82 7.58 0.62
N LEU A 184 -4.64 8.03 0.23
CA LEU A 184 -4.15 7.96 -1.15
C LEU A 184 -3.90 6.52 -1.60
N ALA A 185 -3.29 5.68 -0.77
CA ALA A 185 -3.03 4.28 -1.08
C ALA A 185 -4.32 3.49 -1.31
N TYR A 186 -5.37 3.76 -0.51
CA TYR A 186 -6.65 3.06 -0.61
C TYR A 186 -7.66 3.70 -1.58
N SER A 187 -7.60 5.03 -1.84
CA SER A 187 -8.51 5.68 -2.78
C SER A 187 -8.28 5.24 -4.23
N ARG A 188 -7.03 4.98 -4.61
CA ARG A 188 -6.69 4.46 -5.93
C ARG A 188 -7.25 3.06 -6.20
N ASN A 189 -7.48 2.27 -5.16
CA ASN A 189 -7.94 0.88 -5.27
C ASN A 189 -9.44 0.74 -5.53
N SER A 190 -10.26 1.63 -4.98
CA SER A 190 -11.71 1.57 -5.09
C SER A 190 -12.24 1.83 -6.51
N ARG A 191 -11.51 2.59 -7.33
CA ARG A 191 -11.94 2.88 -8.72
C ARG A 191 -11.73 1.72 -9.68
N ARG A 192 -10.94 0.70 -9.32
CA ARG A 192 -10.64 -0.43 -10.21
C ARG A 192 -11.56 -1.63 -10.04
N SER A 193 -12.22 -1.79 -8.89
CA SER A 193 -13.14 -2.91 -8.62
C SER A 193 -14.54 -2.75 -9.23
N HIS A 194 -14.84 -1.59 -9.82
CA HIS A 194 -16.13 -1.33 -10.49
C HIS A 194 -16.09 -1.48 -12.03
N ILE A 195 -14.95 -1.96 -12.58
CA ILE A 195 -14.76 -2.10 -14.04
C ILE A 195 -14.62 -3.57 -14.46
N THR A 196 -14.73 -4.50 -13.53
CA THR A 196 -14.83 -5.95 -13.78
C THR A 196 -16.23 -6.43 -13.53
#